data_f591f600c7740dc9d9cdbaf8c1684484
#
_entry.id   f591f600c7740dc9d9cdbaf8c1684484
#
_cell.length_a   1.000
_cell.length_b   1.000
_cell.length_c   1.000
_cell.angle_alpha   90.00
_cell.angle_beta   90.00
_cell.angle_gamma   90.00
#
_symmetry.space_group_name_H-M   'P 1'
#
loop_
_entity.id
_entity.type
_entity.pdbx_description
1 polymer ?
#
loop_
_entity_poly.entity_id
_entity_poly.type
_entity_poly.pdbx_seq_one_letter_code
_entity_poly.pdbx_strand_id
1 'polypeptide(L)'
;MANSQVPRNEQNSQRDLEGKVAIVTGAASGIGRATALLFAARGAHVIGEDINPAVKELSSNSERILPFVGDVASEDSAKQVVALALERFGKLDILVNNAATIKYTRVLDLTLEEWNSILSVNLTGAFLHSREAVRAMTPKKSGAIVNIGSYACSFGFPQIGAYAASKGGLAQLTRVLAVESIPHGIRVNAVGAGDVITNLLNHFMPNGRDFLAQHGKNAPIGRAAQPEEIAEVAAFLASDKASFIVGSIVMADGGFSVQVGPTVT
;
A
#
# COMPACT_ATOMS: atom_id res chain seq x y z
N MET A 1 17.11 -39.31 -19.66
CA MET A 1 16.97 -38.32 -18.59
C MET A 1 16.89 -36.95 -19.25
N ALA A 2 15.67 -36.44 -19.43
CA ALA A 2 15.46 -35.14 -20.10
C ALA A 2 15.59 -34.04 -19.06
N ASN A 3 16.59 -33.18 -19.22
CA ASN A 3 16.84 -32.02 -18.41
C ASN A 3 15.80 -30.97 -18.82
N SER A 4 14.67 -30.85 -18.07
CA SER A 4 13.69 -29.81 -18.29
C SER A 4 14.24 -28.48 -17.77
N GLN A 5 14.95 -27.77 -18.62
CA GLN A 5 15.26 -26.36 -18.40
C GLN A 5 13.96 -25.57 -18.51
N VAL A 6 13.50 -25.00 -17.39
CA VAL A 6 12.42 -24.01 -17.37
C VAL A 6 12.80 -22.87 -18.32
N PRO A 7 11.94 -22.45 -19.26
CA PRO A 7 12.27 -21.40 -20.22
C PRO A 7 12.70 -20.12 -19.50
N ARG A 8 13.75 -19.45 -19.98
CA ARG A 8 14.28 -18.18 -19.42
C ARG A 8 13.21 -17.08 -19.28
N ASN A 9 12.14 -17.15 -20.04
CA ASN A 9 11.01 -16.21 -19.94
C ASN A 9 10.18 -16.35 -18.64
N GLU A 10 10.07 -17.55 -18.08
CA GLU A 10 9.33 -17.74 -16.80
C GLU A 10 10.17 -17.31 -15.59
N GLN A 11 11.47 -17.46 -15.64
CA GLN A 11 12.38 -16.97 -14.59
C GLN A 11 12.44 -15.43 -14.54
N ASN A 12 12.33 -14.74 -15.69
CA ASN A 12 12.26 -13.28 -15.75
C ASN A 12 10.92 -12.71 -15.29
N SER A 13 9.82 -13.47 -15.37
CA SER A 13 8.52 -13.02 -14.87
C SER A 13 8.45 -12.97 -13.34
N GLN A 14 9.31 -13.72 -12.64
CA GLN A 14 9.40 -13.77 -11.18
C GLN A 14 10.27 -12.66 -10.57
N ARG A 15 11.07 -11.93 -11.38
CA ARG A 15 11.97 -10.86 -10.92
C ARG A 15 11.70 -9.52 -11.62
N ASP A 16 10.44 -9.15 -11.74
CA ASP A 16 10.03 -7.93 -12.43
C ASP A 16 10.35 -6.62 -11.69
N LEU A 17 10.90 -6.71 -10.47
CA LEU A 17 11.39 -5.59 -9.68
C LEU A 17 12.92 -5.64 -9.46
N GLU A 18 13.66 -6.44 -10.24
CA GLU A 18 15.12 -6.61 -10.07
C GLU A 18 15.84 -5.27 -10.12
N GLY A 19 16.65 -5.01 -9.10
CA GLY A 19 17.45 -3.81 -8.97
C GLY A 19 16.65 -2.53 -8.70
N LYS A 20 15.33 -2.55 -8.56
CA LYS A 20 14.52 -1.40 -8.11
C LYS A 20 14.76 -1.13 -6.62
N VAL A 21 14.58 0.10 -6.21
CA VAL A 21 14.61 0.55 -4.81
C VAL A 21 13.22 1.00 -4.41
N ALA A 22 12.65 0.40 -3.37
CA ALA A 22 11.29 0.66 -2.91
C ALA A 22 11.27 1.11 -1.46
N ILE A 23 10.36 2.04 -1.14
CA ILE A 23 9.92 2.34 0.22
C ILE A 23 8.52 1.77 0.39
N VAL A 24 8.28 1.04 1.49
CA VAL A 24 6.96 0.51 1.86
C VAL A 24 6.63 0.97 3.28
N THR A 25 5.58 1.77 3.45
CA THR A 25 5.15 2.26 4.76
C THR A 25 4.15 1.30 5.42
N GLY A 26 4.13 1.25 6.76
CA GLY A 26 3.32 0.28 7.51
C GLY A 26 3.80 -1.16 7.31
N ALA A 27 5.12 -1.34 7.22
CA ALA A 27 5.75 -2.59 6.80
C ALA A 27 5.89 -3.64 7.92
N ALA A 28 5.59 -3.32 9.19
CA ALA A 28 5.72 -4.29 10.28
C ALA A 28 4.66 -5.40 10.22
N SER A 29 3.52 -5.18 9.56
CA SER A 29 2.42 -6.16 9.54
C SER A 29 1.56 -6.10 8.28
N GLY A 30 0.64 -7.06 8.14
CA GLY A 30 -0.43 -7.07 7.13
C GLY A 30 0.05 -6.88 5.70
N ILE A 31 -0.65 -6.03 4.94
CA ILE A 31 -0.37 -5.77 3.52
C ILE A 31 1.03 -5.18 3.32
N GLY A 32 1.47 -4.24 4.19
CA GLY A 32 2.80 -3.63 4.07
C GLY A 32 3.93 -4.65 4.22
N ARG A 33 3.81 -5.55 5.20
CA ARG A 33 4.77 -6.63 5.39
C ARG A 33 4.79 -7.60 4.22
N ALA A 34 3.63 -8.04 3.75
CA ALA A 34 3.52 -8.90 2.59
C ALA A 34 4.11 -8.24 1.33
N THR A 35 3.84 -6.95 1.12
CA THR A 35 4.40 -6.18 0.01
C THR A 35 5.93 -6.07 0.09
N ALA A 36 6.48 -5.74 1.27
CA ALA A 36 7.94 -5.63 1.45
C ALA A 36 8.64 -6.95 1.16
N LEU A 37 8.11 -8.07 1.66
CA LEU A 37 8.64 -9.40 1.41
C LEU A 37 8.54 -9.81 -0.07
N LEU A 38 7.40 -9.55 -0.70
CA LEU A 38 7.18 -9.85 -2.12
C LEU A 38 8.12 -9.05 -3.02
N PHE A 39 8.28 -7.75 -2.75
CA PHE A 39 9.17 -6.88 -3.54
C PHE A 39 10.62 -7.33 -3.42
N ALA A 40 11.08 -7.70 -2.23
CA ALA A 40 12.41 -8.25 -2.01
C ALA A 40 12.61 -9.58 -2.75
N ALA A 41 11.61 -10.47 -2.71
CA ALA A 41 11.63 -11.74 -3.45
C ALA A 41 11.67 -11.53 -4.97
N ARG A 42 11.05 -10.42 -5.46
CA ARG A 42 11.09 -10.02 -6.88
C ARG A 42 12.32 -9.21 -7.26
N GLY A 43 13.32 -9.10 -6.36
CA GLY A 43 14.63 -8.53 -6.63
C GLY A 43 14.82 -7.06 -6.25
N ALA A 44 13.81 -6.40 -5.68
CA ALA A 44 13.96 -5.02 -5.19
C ALA A 44 14.78 -4.96 -3.90
N HIS A 45 15.50 -3.83 -3.71
CA HIS A 45 15.90 -3.39 -2.38
C HIS A 45 14.73 -2.62 -1.75
N VAL A 46 14.36 -2.97 -0.53
CA VAL A 46 13.18 -2.41 0.13
C VAL A 46 13.58 -1.72 1.43
N ILE A 47 13.12 -0.49 1.63
CA ILE A 47 13.11 0.14 2.95
C ILE A 47 11.70 -0.04 3.51
N GLY A 48 11.59 -0.85 4.55
CA GLY A 48 10.34 -1.06 5.28
C GLY A 48 10.22 -0.05 6.41
N GLU A 49 9.28 0.88 6.31
CA GLU A 49 9.01 1.89 7.34
C GLU A 49 7.80 1.50 8.18
N ASP A 50 7.92 1.64 9.49
CA ASP A 50 6.80 1.49 10.43
C ASP A 50 7.11 2.24 11.73
N ILE A 51 6.07 2.73 12.41
CA ILE A 51 6.20 3.27 13.76
C ILE A 51 6.48 2.17 14.78
N ASN A 52 6.06 0.93 14.49
CA ASN A 52 6.29 -0.23 15.34
C ASN A 52 7.70 -0.77 15.13
N PRO A 53 8.54 -0.84 16.20
CA PRO A 53 9.90 -1.39 16.13
C PRO A 53 10.00 -2.84 15.62
N ALA A 54 8.90 -3.60 15.61
CA ALA A 54 8.84 -4.94 15.02
C ALA A 54 9.19 -4.96 13.52
N VAL A 55 9.17 -3.81 12.83
CA VAL A 55 9.67 -3.68 11.46
C VAL A 55 11.12 -4.15 11.31
N LYS A 56 11.92 -4.10 12.38
CA LYS A 56 13.30 -4.59 12.40
C LYS A 56 13.43 -6.09 12.13
N GLU A 57 12.38 -6.86 12.39
CA GLU A 57 12.35 -8.30 12.13
C GLU A 57 12.37 -8.62 10.63
N LEU A 58 12.00 -7.66 9.76
CA LEU A 58 12.01 -7.86 8.31
C LEU A 58 13.42 -8.16 7.77
N SER A 59 14.47 -7.62 8.37
CA SER A 59 15.86 -7.89 7.95
C SER A 59 16.27 -9.35 8.13
N SER A 60 15.65 -10.07 9.07
CA SER A 60 15.86 -11.51 9.25
C SER A 60 15.24 -12.36 8.13
N ASN A 61 14.28 -11.80 7.39
CA ASN A 61 13.60 -12.48 6.29
C ASN A 61 14.32 -12.31 4.95
N SER A 62 15.05 -11.19 4.75
CA SER A 62 15.77 -10.91 3.51
C SER A 62 16.84 -9.83 3.72
N GLU A 63 18.04 -10.06 3.24
CA GLU A 63 19.14 -9.07 3.20
C GLU A 63 18.81 -7.86 2.29
N ARG A 64 17.79 -7.98 1.44
CA ARG A 64 17.31 -6.88 0.58
C ARG A 64 16.38 -5.92 1.31
N ILE A 65 16.02 -6.19 2.58
CA ILE A 65 15.12 -5.33 3.34
C ILE A 65 15.89 -4.60 4.43
N LEU A 66 15.85 -3.27 4.36
CA LEU A 66 16.39 -2.34 5.36
C LEU A 66 15.22 -1.79 6.18
N PRO A 67 15.12 -2.09 7.48
CA PRO A 67 14.06 -1.56 8.32
C PRO A 67 14.32 -0.10 8.71
N PHE A 68 13.27 0.71 8.76
CA PHE A 68 13.28 2.08 9.23
C PHE A 68 12.14 2.29 10.24
N VAL A 69 12.47 2.70 11.47
CA VAL A 69 11.44 3.03 12.48
C VAL A 69 11.12 4.51 12.34
N GLY A 70 9.90 4.82 11.87
CA GLY A 70 9.45 6.18 11.58
C GLY A 70 7.93 6.32 11.66
N ASP A 71 7.47 7.52 11.99
CA ASP A 71 6.06 7.88 11.97
C ASP A 71 5.73 8.56 10.64
N VAL A 72 4.85 7.96 9.86
CA VAL A 72 4.45 8.51 8.55
C VAL A 72 3.77 9.87 8.65
N ALA A 73 3.18 10.22 9.80
CA ALA A 73 2.59 11.53 10.04
C ALA A 73 3.66 12.64 10.25
N SER A 74 4.94 12.27 10.40
CA SER A 74 6.06 13.19 10.57
C SER A 74 6.67 13.56 9.22
N GLU A 75 6.75 14.87 8.94
CA GLU A 75 7.45 15.38 7.75
C GLU A 75 8.94 15.01 7.75
N ASP A 76 9.56 15.01 8.93
CA ASP A 76 10.98 14.65 9.07
C ASP A 76 11.20 13.15 8.78
N SER A 77 10.27 12.26 9.20
CA SER A 77 10.34 10.85 8.86
C SER A 77 10.31 10.63 7.35
N ALA A 78 9.38 11.30 6.64
CA ALA A 78 9.29 11.21 5.19
C ALA A 78 10.58 11.67 4.48
N LYS A 79 11.20 12.76 4.96
CA LYS A 79 12.49 13.23 4.43
C LYS A 79 13.63 12.23 4.71
N GLN A 80 13.69 11.71 5.93
CA GLN A 80 14.76 10.79 6.35
C GLN A 80 14.70 9.46 5.61
N VAL A 81 13.52 8.86 5.44
CA VAL A 81 13.39 7.57 4.75
C VAL A 81 13.74 7.68 3.27
N VAL A 82 13.39 8.81 2.61
CA VAL A 82 13.79 9.06 1.21
C VAL A 82 15.29 9.34 1.11
N ALA A 83 15.85 10.15 2.04
CA ALA A 83 17.30 10.39 2.09
C ALA A 83 18.08 9.09 2.30
N LEU A 84 17.60 8.19 3.16
CA LEU A 84 18.19 6.87 3.37
C LEU A 84 18.21 6.04 2.08
N ALA A 85 17.14 6.08 1.26
CA ALA A 85 17.11 5.40 -0.03
C ALA A 85 18.18 5.94 -0.99
N LEU A 86 18.30 7.26 -1.05
CA LEU A 86 19.31 7.92 -1.91
C LEU A 86 20.75 7.66 -1.43
N GLU A 87 20.99 7.69 -0.12
CA GLU A 87 22.30 7.41 0.48
C GLU A 87 22.75 5.97 0.26
N ARG A 88 21.86 5.02 0.53
CA ARG A 88 22.21 3.59 0.53
C ARG A 88 22.22 2.97 -0.87
N PHE A 89 21.38 3.46 -1.77
CA PHE A 89 21.15 2.84 -3.08
C PHE A 89 21.29 3.81 -4.27
N GLY A 90 21.52 5.09 -4.02
CA GLY A 90 21.69 6.13 -5.04
C GLY A 90 20.41 6.51 -5.79
N LYS A 91 19.24 5.97 -5.41
CA LYS A 91 17.96 6.17 -6.10
C LYS A 91 16.75 5.78 -5.26
N LEU A 92 15.58 6.23 -5.72
CA LEU A 92 14.27 5.70 -5.34
C LEU A 92 13.48 5.43 -6.63
N ASP A 93 12.92 4.24 -6.77
CA ASP A 93 12.13 3.83 -7.94
C ASP A 93 10.65 3.63 -7.60
N ILE A 94 10.33 3.20 -6.36
CA ILE A 94 8.97 2.83 -5.97
C ILE A 94 8.67 3.37 -4.56
N LEU A 95 7.46 3.92 -4.40
CA LEU A 95 6.87 4.20 -3.08
C LEU A 95 5.55 3.46 -2.95
N VAL A 96 5.36 2.72 -1.85
CA VAL A 96 4.06 2.14 -1.47
C VAL A 96 3.58 2.80 -0.18
N ASN A 97 2.57 3.67 -0.29
CA ASN A 97 1.87 4.26 0.84
C ASN A 97 0.82 3.26 1.35
N ASN A 98 1.17 2.50 2.38
CA ASN A 98 0.30 1.49 2.96
C ASN A 98 -0.08 1.78 4.41
N ALA A 99 0.77 2.49 5.18
CA ALA A 99 0.47 2.81 6.57
C ALA A 99 -0.93 3.40 6.74
N ALA A 100 -1.70 2.84 7.65
CA ALA A 100 -3.06 3.29 7.92
C ALA A 100 -3.50 2.92 9.33
N THR A 101 -4.45 3.70 9.84
CA THR A 101 -5.20 3.42 11.07
C THR A 101 -6.68 3.61 10.81
N ILE A 102 -7.52 2.99 11.64
CA ILE A 102 -8.97 3.09 11.57
C ILE A 102 -9.54 3.10 12.99
N LYS A 103 -10.69 3.72 13.16
CA LYS A 103 -11.52 3.65 14.37
C LYS A 103 -12.98 3.53 13.97
N TYR A 104 -13.71 2.69 14.69
CA TYR A 104 -15.16 2.54 14.52
C TYR A 104 -15.88 3.45 15.51
N THR A 105 -16.35 4.61 15.02
CA THR A 105 -17.09 5.61 15.81
C THR A 105 -18.08 6.30 14.89
N ARG A 106 -19.33 6.49 15.35
CA ARG A 106 -20.33 7.24 14.57
C ARG A 106 -19.84 8.68 14.40
N VAL A 107 -20.15 9.31 13.27
CA VAL A 107 -19.74 10.70 12.98
C VAL A 107 -20.13 11.68 14.09
N LEU A 108 -21.31 11.47 14.71
CA LEU A 108 -21.79 12.33 15.78
C LEU A 108 -21.00 12.20 17.10
N ASP A 109 -20.31 11.08 17.30
CA ASP A 109 -19.55 10.78 18.52
C ASP A 109 -18.04 10.90 18.31
N LEU A 110 -17.60 11.13 17.06
CA LEU A 110 -16.18 11.21 16.68
C LEU A 110 -15.61 12.56 17.15
N THR A 111 -14.54 12.52 17.94
CA THR A 111 -13.85 13.74 18.37
C THR A 111 -12.97 14.31 17.25
N LEU A 112 -12.67 15.61 17.33
CA LEU A 112 -11.75 16.26 16.39
C LEU A 112 -10.34 15.67 16.47
N GLU A 113 -9.91 15.26 17.66
CA GLU A 113 -8.61 14.62 17.88
C GLU A 113 -8.53 13.28 17.13
N GLU A 114 -9.55 12.42 17.27
CA GLU A 114 -9.64 11.14 16.57
C GLU A 114 -9.69 11.33 15.04
N TRP A 115 -10.50 12.29 14.58
CA TRP A 115 -10.54 12.68 13.18
C TRP A 115 -9.16 13.06 12.66
N ASN A 116 -8.48 14.00 13.33
CA ASN A 116 -7.15 14.47 12.92
C ASN A 116 -6.11 13.35 12.99
N SER A 117 -6.14 12.48 13.99
CA SER A 117 -5.24 11.33 14.11
C SER A 117 -5.36 10.39 12.92
N ILE A 118 -6.58 10.07 12.48
CA ILE A 118 -6.80 9.19 11.32
C ILE A 118 -6.33 9.86 10.02
N LEU A 119 -6.66 11.15 9.83
CA LEU A 119 -6.23 11.86 8.63
C LEU A 119 -4.72 12.05 8.58
N SER A 120 -4.07 12.31 9.72
CA SER A 120 -2.61 12.52 9.77
C SER A 120 -1.84 11.29 9.28
N VAL A 121 -2.26 10.09 9.68
CA VAL A 121 -1.65 8.85 9.23
C VAL A 121 -2.04 8.51 7.79
N ASN A 122 -3.35 8.43 7.51
CA ASN A 122 -3.85 7.81 6.27
C ASN A 122 -3.73 8.71 5.04
N LEU A 123 -3.77 10.04 5.21
CA LEU A 123 -3.79 11.01 4.11
C LEU A 123 -2.57 11.93 4.13
N THR A 124 -2.33 12.60 5.26
CA THR A 124 -1.18 13.52 5.36
C THR A 124 0.14 12.76 5.22
N GLY A 125 0.28 11.61 5.88
CA GLY A 125 1.47 10.76 5.75
C GLY A 125 1.73 10.34 4.30
N ALA A 126 0.70 9.89 3.59
CA ALA A 126 0.82 9.54 2.17
C ALA A 126 1.20 10.75 1.30
N PHE A 127 0.68 11.94 1.59
CA PHE A 127 1.06 13.18 0.93
C PHE A 127 2.55 13.51 1.16
N LEU A 128 3.00 13.48 2.42
CA LEU A 128 4.39 13.81 2.78
C LEU A 128 5.38 12.89 2.06
N HIS A 129 5.17 11.58 2.13
CA HIS A 129 6.01 10.58 1.48
C HIS A 129 5.98 10.70 -0.04
N SER A 130 4.79 10.90 -0.64
CA SER A 130 4.66 11.08 -2.09
C SER A 130 5.38 12.31 -2.57
N ARG A 131 5.29 13.43 -1.85
CA ARG A 131 6.01 14.67 -2.18
C ARG A 131 7.52 14.46 -2.22
N GLU A 132 8.09 13.84 -1.20
CA GLU A 132 9.54 13.59 -1.15
C GLU A 132 9.96 12.53 -2.20
N ALA A 133 9.14 11.50 -2.42
CA ALA A 133 9.40 10.50 -3.46
C ALA A 133 9.40 11.13 -4.87
N VAL A 134 8.41 11.97 -5.21
CA VAL A 134 8.37 12.66 -6.51
C VAL A 134 9.62 13.52 -6.70
N ARG A 135 10.07 14.27 -5.66
CA ARG A 135 11.31 15.06 -5.72
C ARG A 135 12.53 14.16 -6.03
N ALA A 136 12.63 13.00 -5.38
CA ALA A 136 13.73 12.05 -5.58
C ALA A 136 13.70 11.36 -6.95
N MET A 137 12.51 11.07 -7.49
CA MET A 137 12.31 10.36 -8.75
C MET A 137 12.43 11.26 -9.99
N THR A 138 12.06 12.55 -9.87
CA THR A 138 12.03 13.54 -10.97
C THR A 138 13.32 13.64 -11.78
N PRO A 139 14.55 13.67 -11.17
CA PRO A 139 15.79 13.78 -11.93
C PRO A 139 16.04 12.60 -12.86
N LYS A 140 15.52 11.40 -12.52
CA LYS A 140 15.66 10.19 -13.33
C LYS A 140 14.51 10.00 -14.32
N LYS A 141 13.47 10.83 -14.25
CA LYS A 141 12.25 10.75 -15.08
C LYS A 141 11.64 9.34 -15.08
N SER A 142 11.64 8.68 -13.95
CA SER A 142 11.11 7.32 -13.80
C SER A 142 10.73 7.07 -12.34
N GLY A 143 9.56 6.47 -12.11
CA GLY A 143 9.11 6.08 -10.80
C GLY A 143 7.67 5.54 -10.79
N ALA A 144 7.32 4.88 -9.69
CA ALA A 144 5.96 4.42 -9.45
C ALA A 144 5.56 4.66 -7.99
N ILE A 145 4.39 5.26 -7.78
CA ILE A 145 3.78 5.41 -6.46
C ILE A 145 2.51 4.57 -6.45
N VAL A 146 2.38 3.70 -5.45
CA VAL A 146 1.19 2.87 -5.23
C VAL A 146 0.61 3.21 -3.88
N ASN A 147 -0.63 3.70 -3.86
CA ASN A 147 -1.35 4.00 -2.64
C ASN A 147 -2.27 2.82 -2.28
N ILE A 148 -2.18 2.30 -1.06
CA ILE A 148 -3.13 1.29 -0.58
C ILE A 148 -4.38 2.01 -0.06
N GLY A 149 -5.35 2.10 -0.96
CA GLY A 149 -6.69 2.63 -0.72
C GLY A 149 -7.60 1.60 -0.08
N SER A 150 -8.88 1.82 -0.28
CA SER A 150 -9.95 0.93 0.19
C SER A 150 -11.18 1.09 -0.71
N TYR A 151 -12.06 0.10 -0.76
CA TYR A 151 -13.39 0.25 -1.35
C TYR A 151 -14.20 1.36 -0.65
N ALA A 152 -13.85 1.69 0.63
CA ALA A 152 -14.40 2.84 1.34
C ALA A 152 -14.05 4.22 0.73
N CYS A 153 -13.18 4.27 -0.29
CA CYS A 153 -12.94 5.51 -1.04
C CYS A 153 -14.13 5.93 -1.92
N SER A 154 -15.04 4.98 -2.22
CA SER A 154 -16.21 5.19 -3.09
C SER A 154 -17.53 4.80 -2.43
N PHE A 155 -17.50 4.00 -1.35
CA PHE A 155 -18.70 3.50 -0.67
C PHE A 155 -18.74 3.95 0.79
N GLY A 156 -19.94 4.24 1.27
CA GLY A 156 -20.19 4.62 2.66
C GLY A 156 -20.43 3.39 3.54
N PHE A 157 -19.71 3.30 4.65
CA PHE A 157 -19.91 2.31 5.69
C PHE A 157 -20.17 3.03 7.01
N PRO A 158 -21.11 2.56 7.84
CA PRO A 158 -21.35 3.18 9.13
C PRO A 158 -20.13 3.08 10.05
N GLN A 159 -19.96 4.08 10.92
CA GLN A 159 -18.95 4.14 11.97
C GLN A 159 -17.49 4.31 11.52
N ILE A 160 -17.19 4.44 10.24
CA ILE A 160 -15.81 4.65 9.74
C ILE A 160 -15.64 6.00 9.02
N GLY A 161 -16.37 7.04 9.45
CA GLY A 161 -16.43 8.34 8.75
C GLY A 161 -15.07 8.96 8.47
N ALA A 162 -14.18 9.07 9.48
CA ALA A 162 -12.84 9.64 9.30
C ALA A 162 -11.96 8.76 8.38
N TYR A 163 -12.05 7.44 8.52
CA TYR A 163 -11.33 6.51 7.66
C TYR A 163 -11.79 6.64 6.20
N ALA A 164 -13.10 6.59 5.95
CA ALA A 164 -13.66 6.74 4.61
C ALA A 164 -13.28 8.09 3.97
N ALA A 165 -13.37 9.19 4.74
CA ALA A 165 -12.92 10.50 4.29
C ALA A 165 -11.43 10.51 3.92
N SER A 166 -10.58 9.88 4.76
CA SER A 166 -9.14 9.77 4.48
C SER A 166 -8.85 8.97 3.20
N LYS A 167 -9.58 7.85 2.98
CA LYS A 167 -9.39 7.00 1.79
C LYS A 167 -10.00 7.63 0.53
N GLY A 168 -11.10 8.38 0.64
CA GLY A 168 -11.62 9.23 -0.43
C GLY A 168 -10.65 10.34 -0.82
N GLY A 169 -10.06 11.02 0.19
CA GLY A 169 -9.00 12.01 -0.02
C GLY A 169 -7.77 11.41 -0.69
N LEU A 170 -7.33 10.21 -0.27
CA LEU A 170 -6.20 9.49 -0.86
C LEU A 170 -6.46 9.11 -2.32
N ALA A 171 -7.68 8.69 -2.65
CA ALA A 171 -8.06 8.40 -4.03
C ALA A 171 -7.99 9.65 -4.92
N GLN A 172 -8.42 10.82 -4.42
CA GLN A 172 -8.32 12.07 -5.16
C GLN A 172 -6.88 12.57 -5.23
N LEU A 173 -6.10 12.47 -4.15
CA LEU A 173 -4.67 12.78 -4.15
C LEU A 173 -3.91 11.93 -5.18
N THR A 174 -4.26 10.63 -5.31
CA THR A 174 -3.71 9.74 -6.33
C THR A 174 -3.90 10.31 -7.74
N ARG A 175 -5.11 10.79 -8.07
CA ARG A 175 -5.42 11.35 -9.39
C ARG A 175 -4.65 12.64 -9.67
N VAL A 176 -4.60 13.56 -8.70
CA VAL A 176 -3.88 14.84 -8.85
C VAL A 176 -2.39 14.58 -9.01
N LEU A 177 -1.78 13.79 -8.11
CA LEU A 177 -0.36 13.44 -8.22
C LEU A 177 -0.02 12.73 -9.52
N ALA A 178 -0.91 11.89 -10.03
CA ALA A 178 -0.69 11.20 -11.30
C ALA A 178 -0.57 12.18 -12.47
N VAL A 179 -1.46 13.17 -12.55
CA VAL A 179 -1.44 14.18 -13.62
C VAL A 179 -0.21 15.10 -13.50
N GLU A 180 0.14 15.49 -12.26
CA GLU A 180 1.30 16.36 -12.02
C GLU A 180 2.65 15.65 -12.22
N SER A 181 2.70 14.32 -11.97
CA SER A 181 3.95 13.55 -11.97
C SER A 181 4.25 12.85 -13.29
N ILE A 182 3.24 12.57 -14.13
CA ILE A 182 3.46 11.85 -15.40
C ILE A 182 4.37 12.59 -16.39
N PRO A 183 4.42 13.95 -16.46
CA PRO A 183 5.42 14.66 -17.26
C PRO A 183 6.87 14.39 -16.83
N HIS A 184 7.04 13.90 -15.60
CA HIS A 184 8.33 13.47 -15.03
C HIS A 184 8.56 11.97 -15.13
N GLY A 185 7.74 11.23 -15.89
CA GLY A 185 7.86 9.78 -16.04
C GLY A 185 7.46 8.98 -14.80
N ILE A 186 6.73 9.58 -13.85
CA ILE A 186 6.33 8.95 -12.60
C ILE A 186 4.84 8.61 -12.68
N ARG A 187 4.50 7.33 -12.49
CA ARG A 187 3.11 6.85 -12.44
C ARG A 187 2.63 6.82 -10.99
N VAL A 188 1.40 7.23 -10.76
CA VAL A 188 0.76 7.16 -9.44
C VAL A 188 -0.59 6.46 -9.61
N ASN A 189 -0.80 5.39 -8.84
CA ASN A 189 -2.03 4.60 -8.84
C ASN A 189 -2.40 4.18 -7.42
N ALA A 190 -3.61 3.67 -7.24
CA ALA A 190 -4.04 3.11 -5.97
C ALA A 190 -4.65 1.72 -6.14
N VAL A 191 -4.58 0.92 -5.08
CA VAL A 191 -5.34 -0.32 -4.91
C VAL A 191 -6.54 -0.02 -4.03
N GLY A 192 -7.75 -0.23 -4.52
CA GLY A 192 -8.97 -0.18 -3.72
C GLY A 192 -9.20 -1.53 -3.04
N ALA A 193 -8.56 -1.76 -1.89
CA ALA A 193 -8.67 -3.03 -1.19
C ALA A 193 -10.04 -3.21 -0.53
N GLY A 194 -10.58 -4.42 -0.60
CA GLY A 194 -11.73 -4.87 0.19
C GLY A 194 -11.32 -5.28 1.60
N ASP A 195 -12.06 -6.24 2.19
CA ASP A 195 -11.67 -6.83 3.46
C ASP A 195 -10.43 -7.72 3.29
N VAL A 196 -9.42 -7.45 4.12
CA VAL A 196 -8.14 -8.17 4.12
C VAL A 196 -7.81 -8.63 5.54
N ILE A 197 -7.45 -9.89 5.72
CA ILE A 197 -7.17 -10.49 7.03
C ILE A 197 -5.87 -9.92 7.58
N THR A 198 -5.95 -8.77 8.28
CA THR A 198 -4.81 -8.05 8.86
C THR A 198 -5.03 -7.73 10.33
N ASN A 199 -4.01 -7.15 10.97
CA ASN A 199 -4.09 -6.66 12.35
C ASN A 199 -4.63 -5.22 12.47
N LEU A 200 -5.13 -4.62 11.38
CA LEU A 200 -5.57 -3.22 11.33
C LEU A 200 -6.59 -2.87 12.43
N LEU A 201 -7.48 -3.81 12.76
CA LEU A 201 -8.53 -3.62 13.76
C LEU A 201 -8.10 -3.99 15.19
N ASN A 202 -6.93 -4.63 15.39
CA ASN A 202 -6.56 -5.20 16.68
C ASN A 202 -6.33 -4.16 17.78
N HIS A 203 -6.12 -2.89 17.44
CA HIS A 203 -5.94 -1.80 18.42
C HIS A 203 -7.20 -1.51 19.26
N PHE A 204 -8.38 -1.85 18.76
CA PHE A 204 -9.65 -1.60 19.44
C PHE A 204 -10.60 -2.81 19.42
N MET A 205 -10.28 -3.84 18.68
CA MET A 205 -11.09 -5.05 18.52
C MET A 205 -10.18 -6.29 18.66
N PRO A 206 -10.19 -6.98 19.82
CA PRO A 206 -9.30 -8.13 20.07
C PRO A 206 -9.40 -9.23 18.99
N ASN A 207 -10.60 -9.43 18.40
CA ASN A 207 -10.87 -10.41 17.35
C ASN A 207 -10.94 -9.76 15.96
N GLY A 208 -10.18 -8.68 15.72
CA GLY A 208 -10.25 -7.91 14.48
C GLY A 208 -10.01 -8.72 13.20
N ARG A 209 -9.12 -9.72 13.25
CA ARG A 209 -8.88 -10.63 12.11
C ARG A 209 -10.09 -11.52 11.81
N ASP A 210 -10.72 -12.07 12.84
CA ASP A 210 -11.91 -12.93 12.68
C ASP A 210 -13.09 -12.10 12.17
N PHE A 211 -13.23 -10.86 12.67
CA PHE A 211 -14.21 -9.92 12.16
C PHE A 211 -14.03 -9.67 10.66
N LEU A 212 -12.80 -9.36 10.21
CA LEU A 212 -12.52 -9.15 8.78
C LEU A 212 -12.77 -10.41 7.96
N ALA A 213 -12.37 -11.58 8.46
CA ALA A 213 -12.63 -12.85 7.79
C ALA A 213 -14.14 -13.14 7.64
N GLN A 214 -14.93 -12.80 8.68
CA GLN A 214 -16.39 -12.98 8.64
C GLN A 214 -17.06 -11.92 7.75
N HIS A 215 -16.65 -10.65 7.85
CA HIS A 215 -17.21 -9.55 7.06
C HIS A 215 -16.94 -9.75 5.56
N GLY A 216 -15.76 -10.24 5.21
CA GLY A 216 -15.39 -10.52 3.82
C GLY A 216 -16.26 -11.57 3.12
N LYS A 217 -17.02 -12.37 3.87
CA LYS A 217 -18.02 -13.29 3.27
C LYS A 217 -19.17 -12.57 2.58
N ASN A 218 -19.34 -11.26 2.85
CA ASN A 218 -20.33 -10.45 2.16
C ASN A 218 -19.91 -10.04 0.73
N ALA A 219 -18.63 -10.17 0.39
CA ALA A 219 -18.18 -9.95 -0.98
C ALA A 219 -18.62 -11.11 -1.88
N PRO A 220 -18.92 -10.88 -3.18
CA PRO A 220 -19.30 -11.93 -4.14
C PRO A 220 -18.37 -13.13 -4.18
N ILE A 221 -17.06 -12.92 -3.96
CA ILE A 221 -16.08 -14.03 -3.88
C ILE A 221 -16.25 -14.90 -2.62
N GLY A 222 -17.06 -14.47 -1.63
CA GLY A 222 -17.40 -15.22 -0.42
C GLY A 222 -16.32 -15.28 0.66
N ARG A 223 -15.27 -14.44 0.58
CA ARG A 223 -14.18 -14.42 1.56
C ARG A 223 -13.46 -13.07 1.60
N ALA A 224 -12.75 -12.80 2.69
CA ALA A 224 -11.73 -11.76 2.74
C ALA A 224 -10.47 -12.20 1.97
N ALA A 225 -9.68 -11.23 1.54
CA ALA A 225 -8.36 -11.46 0.93
C ALA A 225 -7.30 -11.76 1.99
N GLN A 226 -6.24 -12.43 1.56
CA GLN A 226 -4.97 -12.48 2.30
C GLN A 226 -4.12 -11.24 1.93
N PRO A 227 -3.24 -10.76 2.82
CA PRO A 227 -2.35 -9.63 2.53
C PRO A 227 -1.54 -9.79 1.25
N GLU A 228 -1.12 -11.01 0.95
CA GLU A 228 -0.32 -11.38 -0.22
C GLU A 228 -1.08 -11.11 -1.54
N GLU A 229 -2.40 -11.27 -1.56
CA GLU A 229 -3.22 -10.99 -2.74
C GLU A 229 -3.22 -9.49 -3.10
N ILE A 230 -3.21 -8.62 -2.08
CA ILE A 230 -3.11 -7.16 -2.29
C ILE A 230 -1.68 -6.76 -2.65
N ALA A 231 -0.68 -7.42 -2.07
CA ALA A 231 0.73 -7.21 -2.41
C ALA A 231 1.03 -7.52 -3.87
N GLU A 232 0.38 -8.54 -4.46
CA GLU A 232 0.49 -8.88 -5.89
C GLU A 232 -0.02 -7.74 -6.78
N VAL A 233 -1.17 -7.14 -6.45
CA VAL A 233 -1.72 -5.99 -7.19
C VAL A 233 -0.79 -4.78 -7.06
N ALA A 234 -0.25 -4.54 -5.85
CA ALA A 234 0.71 -3.46 -5.63
C ALA A 234 2.00 -3.68 -6.45
N ALA A 235 2.51 -4.91 -6.51
CA ALA A 235 3.69 -5.27 -7.30
C ALA A 235 3.45 -5.06 -8.81
N PHE A 236 2.30 -5.47 -9.32
CA PHE A 236 1.90 -5.22 -10.70
C PHE A 236 1.88 -3.71 -11.01
N LEU A 237 1.22 -2.89 -10.18
CA LEU A 237 1.14 -1.44 -10.37
C LEU A 237 2.49 -0.74 -10.25
N ALA A 238 3.40 -1.26 -9.43
CA ALA A 238 4.76 -0.76 -9.27
C ALA A 238 5.68 -1.11 -10.44
N SER A 239 5.40 -2.22 -11.14
CA SER A 239 6.23 -2.75 -12.24
C SER A 239 5.98 -2.03 -13.57
N ASP A 240 6.89 -2.25 -14.54
CA ASP A 240 6.76 -1.72 -15.89
C ASP A 240 5.60 -2.37 -16.69
N LYS A 241 5.03 -3.48 -16.17
CA LYS A 241 3.83 -4.12 -16.74
C LYS A 241 2.58 -3.21 -16.67
N ALA A 242 2.58 -2.26 -15.73
CA ALA A 242 1.53 -1.25 -15.56
C ALA A 242 1.87 0.09 -16.23
N SER A 243 2.72 0.10 -17.26
CA SER A 243 3.24 1.32 -17.92
C SER A 243 2.15 2.25 -18.47
N PHE A 244 0.98 1.73 -18.80
CA PHE A 244 -0.15 2.53 -19.35
C PHE A 244 -1.25 2.80 -18.32
N ILE A 245 -1.01 2.46 -17.02
CA ILE A 245 -1.96 2.70 -15.92
C ILE A 245 -1.49 3.92 -15.13
N VAL A 246 -2.29 5.01 -15.15
CA VAL A 246 -1.99 6.29 -14.52
C VAL A 246 -3.26 6.87 -13.89
N GLY A 247 -3.22 7.21 -12.60
CA GLY A 247 -4.32 7.80 -11.86
C GLY A 247 -5.48 6.86 -11.54
N SER A 248 -5.30 5.56 -11.75
CA SER A 248 -6.32 4.55 -11.54
C SER A 248 -6.44 4.13 -10.08
N ILE A 249 -7.68 3.81 -9.67
CA ILE A 249 -7.98 3.07 -8.45
C ILE A 249 -8.38 1.65 -8.88
N VAL A 250 -7.45 0.72 -8.78
CA VAL A 250 -7.69 -0.69 -9.16
C VAL A 250 -8.35 -1.40 -7.99
N MET A 251 -9.63 -1.76 -8.15
CA MET A 251 -10.39 -2.44 -7.11
C MET A 251 -9.93 -3.89 -6.97
N ALA A 252 -9.57 -4.27 -5.74
CA ALA A 252 -9.20 -5.62 -5.32
C ALA A 252 -10.03 -5.97 -4.08
N ASP A 253 -11.34 -6.14 -4.27
CA ASP A 253 -12.35 -6.18 -3.22
C ASP A 253 -13.30 -7.40 -3.31
N GLY A 254 -12.92 -8.40 -4.09
CA GLY A 254 -13.72 -9.61 -4.27
C GLY A 254 -15.06 -9.39 -4.96
N GLY A 255 -15.19 -8.28 -5.72
CA GLY A 255 -16.40 -7.91 -6.45
C GLY A 255 -17.40 -7.08 -5.64
N PHE A 256 -17.05 -6.68 -4.42
CA PHE A 256 -17.96 -5.91 -3.55
C PHE A 256 -18.44 -4.62 -4.24
N SER A 257 -17.54 -3.90 -4.90
CA SER A 257 -17.83 -2.60 -5.54
C SER A 257 -18.69 -2.70 -6.80
N VAL A 258 -18.87 -3.89 -7.37
CA VAL A 258 -19.66 -4.10 -8.59
C VAL A 258 -20.96 -4.87 -8.36
N GLN A 259 -21.20 -5.30 -7.11
CA GLN A 259 -22.41 -6.01 -6.75
C GLN A 259 -23.61 -5.05 -6.66
N VAL A 260 -24.63 -5.29 -7.45
CA VAL A 260 -25.93 -4.59 -7.38
C VAL A 260 -27.00 -5.59 -6.97
N GLY A 261 -27.52 -5.46 -5.76
CA GLY A 261 -28.53 -6.37 -5.21
C GLY A 261 -27.96 -7.59 -4.47
N PRO A 262 -28.82 -8.49 -3.96
CA PRO A 262 -28.38 -9.68 -3.24
C PRO A 262 -27.63 -10.64 -4.17
N THR A 263 -26.68 -11.38 -3.61
CA THR A 263 -25.98 -12.45 -4.33
C THR A 263 -27.01 -13.49 -4.78
N VAL A 264 -27.07 -13.76 -6.08
CA VAL A 264 -27.90 -14.85 -6.62
C VAL A 264 -27.14 -16.14 -6.38
N THR A 265 -27.66 -16.98 -5.47
CA THR A 265 -27.12 -18.31 -5.17
C THR A 265 -27.73 -19.35 -6.11
#